data_ba9ab6d927542b18dc28e12cc409cda9
#
_entry.id   ba9ab6d927542b18dc28e12cc409cda9
#
_cell.length_a   1.000
_cell.length_b   1.000
_cell.length_c   1.000
_cell.angle_alpha   90.00
_cell.angle_beta   90.00
_cell.angle_gamma   90.00
#
_symmetry.space_group_name_H-M   'P 1'
#
loop_
_entity.id
_entity.type
_entity.pdbx_description
1 polymer ?
#
loop_
_entity_poly.entity_id
_entity_poly.type
_entity_poly.pdbx_seq_one_letter_code
_entity_poly.pdbx_strand_id
1 'polypeptide(L)'
;MTTSFIEERPQLLTLRSSADRGTKILTYLADVTVNKPHGERPSAVYPQDKLPKIDLSTPPPAGSRQRLLELGPEGFAKALREQKAVGVTDTTFRDAHQSLLATRVRTSGLLGVAGHVARLTPELLSIEAWGGATYDVGLRFLHEDPWYRLAALREAIPNICLQMLLRGRNTVGYTPYPEKVTRAFVQEATDTGIDIFRIFDALNNVDQMRPAIDAVRETGTALAEVALSYTGDLSDPNETLYTLDYYLKLAEEIVDAGAHVLAIKDMAGLLRAPAATKLVTALRSNFDLPVHVHTHDTPGGQLATYFAAWQAGADAVDGASAALAGTTSQPALSAIVAAAAHSEFDTGLNLQNVCDLEPYWEALRKVYAPFESDCRHRRDACTRTRFRAASSPISGPRPLLWVLATGSKRSKPSTPTQTACSGTL
;
A
#
# COMPACT_ATOMS: atom_id res chain seq x y z
N MET A 1 -2.59 51.94 -22.15
CA MET A 1 -3.62 51.40 -23.02
C MET A 1 -4.90 52.16 -22.72
N THR A 2 -5.49 52.75 -23.69
CA THR A 2 -6.76 53.47 -23.54
C THR A 2 -7.90 52.47 -23.69
N THR A 3 -9.00 52.72 -23.05
CA THR A 3 -10.23 51.88 -23.10
C THR A 3 -10.71 51.66 -24.53
N SER A 4 -10.47 52.62 -25.45
CA SER A 4 -10.78 52.52 -26.89
C SER A 4 -10.13 51.31 -27.58
N PHE A 5 -8.91 50.91 -27.19
CA PHE A 5 -8.27 49.73 -27.77
C PHE A 5 -9.00 48.43 -27.44
N ILE A 6 -9.58 48.36 -26.25
CA ILE A 6 -10.37 47.20 -25.80
C ILE A 6 -11.73 47.19 -26.50
N GLU A 7 -12.34 48.35 -26.69
CA GLU A 7 -13.61 48.49 -27.40
C GLU A 7 -13.49 48.15 -28.89
N GLU A 8 -12.35 48.48 -29.51
CA GLU A 8 -12.03 48.13 -30.90
C GLU A 8 -11.66 46.63 -31.08
N ARG A 9 -11.27 45.95 -30.00
CA ARG A 9 -10.78 44.56 -30.03
C ARG A 9 -11.44 43.72 -28.93
N PRO A 10 -12.79 43.61 -28.88
CA PRO A 10 -13.50 42.91 -27.82
C PRO A 10 -13.13 41.42 -27.72
N GLN A 11 -12.63 40.83 -28.83
CA GLN A 11 -12.12 39.44 -28.81
C GLN A 11 -10.93 39.23 -27.87
N LEU A 12 -10.22 40.28 -27.44
CA LEU A 12 -9.14 40.19 -26.47
C LEU A 12 -9.67 39.92 -25.04
N LEU A 13 -10.94 40.27 -24.80
CA LEU A 13 -11.62 40.00 -23.55
C LEU A 13 -12.31 38.61 -23.53
N THR A 14 -12.49 38.01 -24.71
CA THR A 14 -12.99 36.66 -24.80
C THR A 14 -11.85 35.69 -24.49
N LEU A 15 -11.74 35.32 -23.24
CA LEU A 15 -10.89 34.21 -22.83
C LEU A 15 -11.32 32.97 -23.63
N ARG A 16 -10.54 32.59 -24.63
CA ARG A 16 -10.69 31.27 -25.24
C ARG A 16 -10.61 30.25 -24.14
N SER A 17 -11.56 29.35 -24.05
CA SER A 17 -11.68 28.30 -23.05
C SER A 17 -10.58 27.24 -23.09
N SER A 18 -9.55 27.41 -23.92
CA SER A 18 -8.34 26.58 -23.83
C SER A 18 -7.60 26.99 -22.55
N ALA A 19 -7.63 26.12 -21.56
CA ALA A 19 -6.97 26.34 -20.29
C ALA A 19 -5.49 26.65 -20.52
N ASP A 20 -5.14 27.91 -20.48
CA ASP A 20 -3.74 28.33 -20.41
C ASP A 20 -3.20 27.91 -19.04
N ARG A 21 -2.45 26.81 -19.06
CA ARG A 21 -1.85 26.22 -17.87
C ARG A 21 -0.84 27.15 -17.22
N GLY A 22 -0.12 27.92 -18.03
CA GLY A 22 0.85 28.89 -17.54
C GLY A 22 0.18 29.97 -16.69
N THR A 23 -0.89 30.57 -17.18
CA THR A 23 -1.66 31.58 -16.42
C THR A 23 -2.23 31.01 -15.13
N LYS A 24 -2.76 29.78 -15.13
CA LYS A 24 -3.28 29.14 -13.90
C LYS A 24 -2.19 28.94 -12.85
N ILE A 25 -1.01 28.48 -13.28
CA ILE A 25 0.12 28.29 -12.35
C ILE A 25 0.59 29.64 -11.81
N LEU A 26 0.74 30.64 -12.67
CA LEU A 26 1.16 31.98 -12.25
C LEU A 26 0.14 32.63 -11.30
N THR A 27 -1.15 32.49 -11.59
CA THR A 27 -2.22 32.98 -10.70
C THR A 27 -2.17 32.28 -9.34
N TYR A 28 -2.01 30.96 -9.33
CA TYR A 28 -1.88 30.19 -8.08
C TYR A 28 -0.65 30.62 -7.29
N LEU A 29 0.51 30.75 -7.94
CA LEU A 29 1.75 31.19 -7.28
C LEU A 29 1.62 32.60 -6.74
N ALA A 30 0.98 33.53 -7.50
CA ALA A 30 0.72 34.88 -7.06
C ALA A 30 -0.23 34.91 -5.85
N ASP A 31 -1.32 34.12 -5.89
CA ASP A 31 -2.28 34.02 -4.80
C ASP A 31 -1.65 33.48 -3.51
N VAL A 32 -0.90 32.38 -3.60
CA VAL A 32 -0.19 31.78 -2.45
C VAL A 32 0.86 32.74 -1.89
N THR A 33 1.55 33.50 -2.76
CA THR A 33 2.64 34.38 -2.33
C THR A 33 2.10 35.69 -1.73
N VAL A 34 1.09 36.29 -2.35
CA VAL A 34 0.59 37.62 -2.00
C VAL A 34 -0.53 37.54 -0.95
N ASN A 35 -1.56 36.74 -1.23
CA ASN A 35 -2.75 36.64 -0.40
C ASN A 35 -2.61 35.64 0.75
N LYS A 36 -1.63 34.73 0.67
CA LYS A 36 -1.34 33.71 1.70
C LYS A 36 -2.61 33.00 2.21
N PRO A 37 -3.45 32.42 1.33
CA PRO A 37 -4.74 31.83 1.71
C PRO A 37 -4.59 30.68 2.72
N HIS A 38 -3.38 30.14 2.85
CA HIS A 38 -3.01 29.08 3.78
C HIS A 38 -2.14 29.58 4.96
N GLY A 39 -2.05 30.91 5.16
CA GLY A 39 -1.23 31.55 6.20
C GLY A 39 0.23 31.71 5.78
N GLU A 40 1.09 31.97 6.77
CA GLU A 40 2.53 32.11 6.54
C GLU A 40 3.13 30.77 6.12
N ARG A 41 4.20 30.85 5.30
CA ARG A 41 4.95 29.65 4.92
C ARG A 41 5.49 28.98 6.20
N PRO A 42 5.14 27.72 6.46
CA PRO A 42 5.72 27.02 7.61
C PRO A 42 7.24 26.98 7.50
N SER A 43 7.89 26.93 8.66
CA SER A 43 9.35 26.72 8.71
C SER A 43 9.75 25.48 7.91
N ALA A 44 10.92 25.51 7.28
CA ALA A 44 11.42 24.37 6.53
C ALA A 44 11.49 23.13 7.44
N VAL A 45 10.97 22.01 6.96
CA VAL A 45 11.02 20.73 7.65
C VAL A 45 12.06 19.86 6.94
N TYR A 46 13.04 19.39 7.70
CA TYR A 46 14.07 18.47 7.22
C TYR A 46 13.89 17.12 7.90
N PRO A 47 13.23 16.14 7.23
CA PRO A 47 12.97 14.84 7.84
C PRO A 47 14.22 14.15 8.39
N GLN A 48 15.35 14.30 7.72
CA GLN A 48 16.64 13.71 8.12
C GLN A 48 17.10 14.13 9.53
N ASP A 49 16.75 15.35 9.97
CA ASP A 49 17.08 15.84 11.30
C ASP A 49 16.32 15.12 12.41
N LYS A 50 15.31 14.31 12.04
CA LYS A 50 14.47 13.55 12.97
C LYS A 50 14.90 12.09 13.11
N LEU A 51 15.88 11.65 12.35
CA LEU A 51 16.41 10.30 12.44
C LEU A 51 17.26 10.12 13.71
N PRO A 52 17.18 8.95 14.36
CA PRO A 52 18.09 8.64 15.45
C PRO A 52 19.53 8.57 14.96
N LYS A 53 20.45 9.00 15.81
CA LYS A 53 21.89 8.96 15.50
C LYS A 53 22.41 7.54 15.70
N ILE A 54 22.62 6.81 14.63
CA ILE A 54 23.21 5.47 14.63
C ILE A 54 24.39 5.43 13.67
N ASP A 55 25.27 4.46 13.86
CA ASP A 55 26.37 4.22 12.93
C ASP A 55 25.88 3.47 11.69
N LEU A 56 25.86 4.15 10.56
CA LEU A 56 25.49 3.58 9.26
C LEU A 56 26.67 2.93 8.52
N SER A 57 27.90 3.03 9.04
CA SER A 57 29.10 2.46 8.40
C SER A 57 29.21 0.94 8.64
N THR A 58 28.61 0.45 9.71
CA THR A 58 28.58 -1.00 10.01
C THR A 58 27.51 -1.70 9.17
N PRO A 59 27.75 -2.95 8.70
CA PRO A 59 26.72 -3.73 8.05
C PRO A 59 25.47 -3.90 8.94
N PRO A 60 24.26 -3.91 8.38
CA PRO A 60 23.06 -4.21 9.17
C PRO A 60 23.09 -5.66 9.67
N PRO A 61 22.42 -5.97 10.80
CA PRO A 61 22.25 -7.34 11.28
C PRO A 61 21.58 -8.24 10.23
N ALA A 62 21.80 -9.56 10.33
CA ALA A 62 21.06 -10.52 9.51
C ALA A 62 19.55 -10.40 9.76
N GLY A 63 18.76 -10.54 8.70
CA GLY A 63 17.31 -10.41 8.75
C GLY A 63 16.59 -11.48 7.92
N SER A 64 15.35 -11.21 7.58
CA SER A 64 14.47 -12.15 6.87
C SER A 64 15.02 -12.58 5.50
N ARG A 65 15.75 -11.70 4.81
CA ARG A 65 16.31 -12.03 3.50
C ARG A 65 17.38 -13.12 3.58
N GLN A 66 18.29 -13.05 4.56
CA GLN A 66 19.28 -14.11 4.73
C GLN A 66 18.58 -15.46 5.01
N ARG A 67 17.54 -15.44 5.84
CA ARG A 67 16.74 -16.64 6.13
C ARG A 67 16.07 -17.19 4.85
N LEU A 68 15.52 -16.32 3.99
CA LEU A 68 14.95 -16.76 2.71
C LEU A 68 16.00 -17.36 1.78
N LEU A 69 17.18 -16.74 1.68
CA LEU A 69 18.27 -17.24 0.82
C LEU A 69 18.82 -18.58 1.33
N GLU A 70 18.84 -18.82 2.62
CA GLU A 70 19.30 -20.06 3.24
C GLU A 70 18.29 -21.21 3.10
N LEU A 71 17.02 -20.93 3.25
CA LEU A 71 15.97 -21.96 3.32
C LEU A 71 15.29 -22.20 1.96
N GLY A 72 15.43 -21.27 1.03
CA GLY A 72 14.60 -21.21 -0.18
C GLY A 72 13.14 -20.83 0.11
N PRO A 73 12.32 -20.61 -0.94
CA PRO A 73 10.93 -20.17 -0.76
C PRO A 73 10.06 -21.14 0.05
N GLU A 74 10.11 -22.43 -0.26
CA GLU A 74 9.34 -23.46 0.45
C GLU A 74 9.77 -23.60 1.91
N GLY A 75 11.10 -23.63 2.14
CA GLY A 75 11.65 -23.74 3.50
C GLY A 75 11.33 -22.50 4.34
N PHE A 76 11.37 -21.32 3.73
CA PHE A 76 10.99 -20.06 4.38
C PHE A 76 9.51 -20.03 4.76
N ALA A 77 8.61 -20.42 3.83
CA ALA A 77 7.18 -20.51 4.09
C ALA A 77 6.88 -21.50 5.22
N LYS A 78 7.50 -22.69 5.19
CA LYS A 78 7.39 -23.68 6.27
C LYS A 78 7.85 -23.11 7.61
N ALA A 79 9.01 -22.47 7.63
CA ALA A 79 9.55 -21.89 8.87
C ALA A 79 8.68 -20.71 9.38
N LEU A 80 8.03 -19.95 8.50
CA LEU A 80 7.04 -18.93 8.89
C LEU A 80 5.80 -19.58 9.53
N ARG A 81 5.32 -20.69 8.98
CA ARG A 81 4.17 -21.42 9.50
C ARG A 81 4.42 -22.07 10.87
N GLU A 82 5.63 -22.53 11.11
CA GLU A 82 6.01 -23.23 12.34
C GLU A 82 6.40 -22.29 13.49
N GLN A 83 6.75 -21.04 13.18
CA GLN A 83 7.12 -20.07 14.22
C GLN A 83 5.89 -19.61 15.02
N LYS A 84 6.12 -19.27 16.31
CA LYS A 84 5.07 -18.71 17.19
C LYS A 84 4.95 -17.19 17.04
N ALA A 85 6.09 -16.53 16.87
CA ALA A 85 6.15 -15.09 16.66
C ALA A 85 5.39 -14.69 15.40
N VAL A 86 4.58 -13.65 15.50
CA VAL A 86 3.88 -13.10 14.32
C VAL A 86 4.86 -12.30 13.46
N GLY A 87 4.97 -12.67 12.17
CA GLY A 87 5.73 -11.92 11.21
C GLY A 87 5.04 -10.57 10.91
N VAL A 88 5.83 -9.52 10.74
CA VAL A 88 5.28 -8.19 10.43
C VAL A 88 5.90 -7.64 9.16
N THR A 89 5.05 -7.24 8.21
CA THR A 89 5.43 -6.53 6.99
C THR A 89 5.21 -5.04 7.18
N ASP A 90 6.24 -4.23 6.96
CA ASP A 90 6.13 -2.78 6.94
C ASP A 90 5.70 -2.29 5.55
N THR A 91 4.50 -1.72 5.46
CA THR A 91 3.90 -1.17 4.24
C THR A 91 4.16 0.32 4.04
N THR A 92 4.91 0.96 4.94
CA THR A 92 5.17 2.40 4.91
C THR A 92 5.82 2.85 3.61
N PHE A 93 6.68 2.01 3.04
CA PHE A 93 7.44 2.32 1.83
C PHE A 93 6.62 2.24 0.53
N ARG A 94 5.42 1.66 0.56
CA ARG A 94 4.55 1.56 -0.62
C ARG A 94 3.07 1.87 -0.30
N ASP A 95 2.33 0.96 0.35
CA ASP A 95 0.86 1.03 0.43
C ASP A 95 0.39 2.18 1.30
N ALA A 96 1.04 2.44 2.41
CA ALA A 96 0.68 3.53 3.32
C ALA A 96 0.73 4.89 2.62
N HIS A 97 1.85 5.23 1.97
CA HIS A 97 1.95 6.51 1.27
C HIS A 97 1.19 6.51 -0.07
N GLN A 98 0.90 5.35 -0.65
CA GLN A 98 -0.04 5.25 -1.78
C GLN A 98 -1.44 5.66 -1.34
N SER A 99 -1.88 5.17 -0.19
CA SER A 99 -3.23 5.36 0.33
C SER A 99 -3.46 6.77 0.87
N LEU A 100 -2.45 7.36 1.52
CA LEU A 100 -2.58 8.67 2.18
C LEU A 100 -2.04 9.83 1.34
N LEU A 101 -0.97 9.62 0.58
CA LEU A 101 -0.20 10.67 -0.10
C LEU A 101 -0.17 10.48 -1.62
N ALA A 102 -1.15 9.74 -2.18
CA ALA A 102 -1.29 9.49 -3.62
C ALA A 102 0.00 8.97 -4.29
N THR A 103 0.79 8.17 -3.57
CA THR A 103 2.08 7.62 -4.03
C THR A 103 3.14 8.69 -4.34
N ARG A 104 3.05 9.89 -3.74
CA ARG A 104 3.93 11.02 -4.10
C ARG A 104 5.27 11.04 -3.40
N VAL A 105 5.54 10.12 -2.45
CA VAL A 105 6.85 10.06 -1.80
C VAL A 105 7.93 9.69 -2.81
N ARG A 106 8.94 10.56 -2.90
CA ARG A 106 10.08 10.39 -3.82
C ARG A 106 11.06 9.35 -3.30
N THR A 107 11.84 8.79 -4.22
CA THR A 107 12.91 7.83 -3.90
C THR A 107 13.86 8.35 -2.83
N SER A 108 14.25 9.63 -2.90
CA SER A 108 15.13 10.25 -1.89
C SER A 108 14.52 10.26 -0.47
N GLY A 109 13.20 10.42 -0.36
CA GLY A 109 12.49 10.33 0.92
C GLY A 109 12.46 8.91 1.48
N LEU A 110 12.38 7.88 0.65
CA LEU A 110 12.45 6.49 1.09
C LEU A 110 13.88 6.10 1.49
N LEU A 111 14.86 6.48 0.67
CA LEU A 111 16.28 6.19 0.93
C LEU A 111 16.81 6.88 2.18
N GLY A 112 16.27 8.06 2.53
CA GLY A 112 16.69 8.81 3.72
C GLY A 112 16.57 8.02 5.02
N VAL A 113 15.61 7.10 5.12
CA VAL A 113 15.36 6.27 6.32
C VAL A 113 15.79 4.81 6.14
N ALA A 114 16.00 4.35 4.92
CA ALA A 114 16.17 2.93 4.58
C ALA A 114 17.33 2.27 5.38
N GLY A 115 18.49 2.94 5.47
CA GLY A 115 19.62 2.44 6.23
C GLY A 115 19.38 2.34 7.75
N HIS A 116 18.48 3.15 8.29
CA HIS A 116 18.07 3.09 9.69
C HIS A 116 17.10 1.90 9.90
N VAL A 117 16.13 1.74 9.02
CA VAL A 117 15.20 0.60 9.05
C VAL A 117 15.96 -0.72 8.98
N ALA A 118 16.91 -0.87 8.07
CA ALA A 118 17.72 -2.06 7.92
C ALA A 118 18.46 -2.47 9.22
N ARG A 119 18.79 -1.50 10.08
CA ARG A 119 19.55 -1.73 11.33
C ARG A 119 18.69 -1.81 12.57
N LEU A 120 17.62 -1.03 12.62
CA LEU A 120 16.79 -0.91 13.81
C LEU A 120 15.62 -1.93 13.84
N THR A 121 15.23 -2.45 12.68
CA THR A 121 14.09 -3.39 12.57
C THR A 121 14.42 -4.60 11.69
N PRO A 122 15.58 -5.29 11.92
CA PRO A 122 15.98 -6.45 11.10
C PRO A 122 15.03 -7.65 11.24
N GLU A 123 14.20 -7.68 12.29
CA GLU A 123 13.21 -8.71 12.56
C GLU A 123 11.94 -8.61 11.69
N LEU A 124 11.80 -7.54 10.90
CA LEU A 124 10.68 -7.43 9.95
C LEU A 124 10.66 -8.64 9.01
N LEU A 125 9.46 -9.18 8.80
CA LEU A 125 9.24 -10.23 7.80
C LEU A 125 9.57 -9.72 6.40
N SER A 126 9.07 -8.52 6.08
CA SER A 126 9.37 -7.86 4.82
C SER A 126 9.07 -6.35 4.89
N ILE A 127 9.55 -5.63 3.89
CA ILE A 127 9.18 -4.25 3.60
C ILE A 127 8.47 -4.24 2.25
N GLU A 128 7.20 -3.84 2.23
CA GLU A 128 6.49 -3.65 0.97
C GLU A 128 6.93 -2.33 0.32
N ALA A 129 7.81 -2.44 -0.68
CA ALA A 129 8.54 -1.32 -1.25
C ALA A 129 8.06 -0.92 -2.65
N TRP A 130 7.32 -1.81 -3.36
CA TRP A 130 7.06 -1.64 -4.77
C TRP A 130 5.70 -2.19 -5.22
N GLY A 131 5.21 -1.75 -6.40
CA GLY A 131 3.95 -2.19 -6.98
C GLY A 131 3.54 -1.35 -8.18
N GLY A 132 2.39 -1.66 -8.78
CA GLY A 132 1.92 -1.02 -9.99
C GLY A 132 1.74 0.50 -9.87
N ALA A 133 1.19 0.98 -8.77
CA ALA A 133 1.04 2.42 -8.57
C ALA A 133 2.39 3.13 -8.37
N THR A 134 3.35 2.50 -7.70
CA THR A 134 4.71 3.03 -7.56
C THR A 134 5.38 3.17 -8.92
N TYR A 135 5.24 2.15 -9.78
CA TYR A 135 5.76 2.13 -11.14
C TYR A 135 5.14 3.26 -11.99
N ASP A 136 3.80 3.31 -12.06
CA ASP A 136 3.07 4.29 -12.85
C ASP A 136 3.30 5.74 -12.37
N VAL A 137 3.24 5.98 -11.07
CA VAL A 137 3.43 7.31 -10.51
C VAL A 137 4.89 7.77 -10.61
N GLY A 138 5.85 6.87 -10.43
CA GLY A 138 7.27 7.14 -10.63
C GLY A 138 7.51 7.73 -12.01
N LEU A 139 7.07 7.03 -13.05
CA LEU A 139 7.24 7.47 -14.45
C LEU A 139 6.43 8.72 -14.80
N ARG A 140 5.13 8.74 -14.47
CA ARG A 140 4.19 9.76 -15.00
C ARG A 140 4.18 11.07 -14.23
N PHE A 141 4.48 11.03 -12.95
CA PHE A 141 4.31 12.22 -12.09
C PHE A 141 5.57 12.65 -11.36
N LEU A 142 6.44 11.71 -11.00
CA LEU A 142 7.66 12.03 -10.28
C LEU A 142 8.86 12.21 -11.22
N HIS A 143 8.75 11.70 -12.47
CA HIS A 143 9.86 11.63 -13.41
C HIS A 143 11.08 10.91 -12.81
N GLU A 144 10.80 9.82 -12.10
CA GLU A 144 11.79 8.93 -11.51
C GLU A 144 11.72 7.57 -12.18
N ASP A 145 12.88 6.93 -12.33
CA ASP A 145 12.98 5.55 -12.80
C ASP A 145 12.57 4.59 -11.66
N PRO A 146 11.48 3.81 -11.83
CA PRO A 146 11.03 2.88 -10.80
C PRO A 146 12.01 1.71 -10.57
N TRP A 147 12.78 1.31 -11.58
CA TRP A 147 13.80 0.26 -11.45
C TRP A 147 15.00 0.75 -10.64
N TYR A 148 15.47 1.97 -10.91
CA TYR A 148 16.48 2.61 -10.07
C TYR A 148 16.03 2.70 -8.62
N ARG A 149 14.75 3.08 -8.37
CA ARG A 149 14.20 3.12 -7.02
C ARG A 149 14.30 1.76 -6.32
N LEU A 150 13.93 0.67 -7.02
CA LEU A 150 14.00 -0.67 -6.47
C LEU A 150 15.45 -1.08 -6.16
N ALA A 151 16.36 -0.91 -7.12
CA ALA A 151 17.77 -1.22 -6.95
C ALA A 151 18.40 -0.46 -5.77
N ALA A 152 18.14 0.84 -5.67
CA ALA A 152 18.66 1.69 -4.60
C ALA A 152 18.08 1.31 -3.22
N LEU A 153 16.79 0.93 -3.15
CA LEU A 153 16.20 0.41 -1.91
C LEU A 153 16.81 -0.93 -1.52
N ARG A 154 17.04 -1.83 -2.50
CA ARG A 154 17.72 -3.11 -2.23
C ARG A 154 19.14 -2.93 -1.71
N GLU A 155 19.88 -1.97 -2.26
CA GLU A 155 21.21 -1.64 -1.77
C GLU A 155 21.19 -1.09 -0.33
N ALA A 156 20.23 -0.22 -0.03
CA ALA A 156 20.09 0.40 1.29
C ALA A 156 19.55 -0.55 2.36
N ILE A 157 18.77 -1.58 1.96
CA ILE A 157 18.14 -2.59 2.83
C ILE A 157 18.55 -3.99 2.36
N PRO A 158 19.80 -4.43 2.60
CA PRO A 158 20.29 -5.70 2.07
C PRO A 158 19.80 -6.95 2.83
N ASN A 159 19.28 -6.78 4.04
CA ASN A 159 19.01 -7.83 5.02
C ASN A 159 17.53 -8.18 5.22
N ILE A 160 16.61 -7.33 4.83
CA ILE A 160 15.17 -7.58 4.98
C ILE A 160 14.57 -7.91 3.61
N CYS A 161 13.63 -8.84 3.54
CA CYS A 161 12.91 -9.15 2.30
C CYS A 161 12.20 -7.92 1.75
N LEU A 162 12.37 -7.61 0.47
CA LEU A 162 11.55 -6.61 -0.22
C LEU A 162 10.35 -7.29 -0.88
N GLN A 163 9.20 -6.73 -0.62
CA GLN A 163 7.93 -7.22 -1.14
C GLN A 163 7.32 -6.25 -2.14
N MET A 164 6.64 -6.81 -3.15
CA MET A 164 5.83 -6.01 -4.07
C MET A 164 4.41 -6.56 -4.21
N LEU A 165 3.49 -5.66 -4.55
CA LEU A 165 2.15 -6.02 -4.97
C LEU A 165 2.09 -6.22 -6.48
N LEU A 166 1.66 -7.41 -6.93
CA LEU A 166 1.58 -7.80 -8.34
C LEU A 166 0.12 -8.14 -8.73
N ARG A 167 -0.39 -7.51 -9.80
CA ARG A 167 -1.78 -7.65 -10.25
C ARG A 167 -1.97 -8.81 -11.22
N GLY A 168 -1.63 -10.03 -10.84
CA GLY A 168 -1.71 -11.20 -11.74
C GLY A 168 -1.18 -10.88 -13.15
N ARG A 169 -1.93 -11.22 -14.21
CA ARG A 169 -1.58 -10.91 -15.61
C ARG A 169 -1.49 -9.42 -15.94
N ASN A 170 -2.14 -8.57 -15.16
CA ASN A 170 -2.02 -7.12 -15.35
C ASN A 170 -0.66 -6.57 -14.88
N THR A 171 0.13 -7.39 -14.19
CA THR A 171 1.48 -7.07 -13.72
C THR A 171 1.49 -5.74 -12.94
N VAL A 172 2.00 -4.66 -13.51
CA VAL A 172 1.94 -3.30 -12.94
C VAL A 172 0.93 -2.38 -13.66
N GLY A 173 0.27 -2.90 -14.70
CA GLY A 173 -0.70 -2.15 -15.54
C GLY A 173 -2.16 -2.33 -15.11
N TYR A 174 -3.06 -2.00 -16.03
CA TYR A 174 -4.52 -2.05 -15.85
C TYR A 174 -5.21 -2.97 -16.86
N THR A 175 -4.45 -3.55 -17.78
CA THR A 175 -4.91 -4.52 -18.78
C THR A 175 -3.98 -5.72 -18.77
N PRO A 176 -4.47 -6.93 -19.11
CA PRO A 176 -3.64 -8.13 -19.13
C PRO A 176 -2.49 -8.00 -20.15
N TYR A 177 -1.30 -8.34 -19.70
CA TYR A 177 -0.14 -8.49 -20.58
C TYR A 177 -0.04 -9.92 -21.11
N PRO A 178 0.65 -10.13 -22.27
CA PRO A 178 1.08 -11.47 -22.67
C PRO A 178 1.93 -12.12 -21.57
N GLU A 179 1.79 -13.42 -21.35
CA GLU A 179 2.49 -14.16 -20.29
C GLU A 179 4.00 -13.97 -20.31
N LYS A 180 4.60 -13.97 -21.52
CA LYS A 180 6.03 -13.70 -21.69
C LYS A 180 6.48 -12.37 -21.09
N VAL A 181 5.60 -11.35 -21.09
CA VAL A 181 5.90 -10.05 -20.49
C VAL A 181 5.84 -10.14 -18.97
N THR A 182 4.83 -10.84 -18.43
CA THR A 182 4.73 -11.10 -16.99
C THR A 182 5.94 -11.88 -16.48
N ARG A 183 6.36 -12.94 -17.19
CA ARG A 183 7.56 -13.73 -16.86
C ARG A 183 8.84 -12.88 -16.87
N ALA A 184 9.07 -12.12 -17.94
CA ALA A 184 10.23 -11.24 -18.04
C ALA A 184 10.23 -10.16 -16.96
N PHE A 185 9.06 -9.59 -16.63
CA PHE A 185 8.93 -8.60 -15.56
C PHE A 185 9.22 -9.18 -14.18
N VAL A 186 8.70 -10.37 -13.87
CA VAL A 186 8.94 -11.05 -12.58
C VAL A 186 10.43 -11.41 -12.44
N GLN A 187 11.05 -11.94 -13.49
CA GLN A 187 12.49 -12.25 -13.49
C GLN A 187 13.31 -10.98 -13.23
N GLU A 188 13.08 -9.91 -13.98
CA GLU A 188 13.81 -8.64 -13.82
C GLU A 188 13.58 -8.03 -12.41
N ALA A 189 12.35 -8.10 -11.88
CA ALA A 189 12.06 -7.62 -10.55
C ALA A 189 12.78 -8.41 -9.46
N THR A 190 12.87 -9.74 -9.62
CA THR A 190 13.64 -10.63 -8.73
C THR A 190 15.14 -10.32 -8.80
N ASP A 191 15.69 -10.21 -9.98
CA ASP A 191 17.10 -9.90 -10.20
C ASP A 191 17.48 -8.52 -9.66
N THR A 192 16.56 -7.56 -9.74
CA THR A 192 16.74 -6.22 -9.18
C THR A 192 16.58 -6.19 -7.66
N GLY A 193 15.85 -7.15 -7.04
CA GLY A 193 15.85 -7.29 -5.59
C GLY A 193 14.50 -7.54 -4.91
N ILE A 194 13.43 -7.89 -5.63
CA ILE A 194 12.19 -8.35 -5.00
C ILE A 194 12.35 -9.80 -4.56
N ASP A 195 12.02 -10.03 -3.30
CA ASP A 195 12.06 -11.35 -2.66
C ASP A 195 10.66 -11.99 -2.55
N ILE A 196 9.61 -11.16 -2.35
CA ILE A 196 8.24 -11.62 -2.13
C ILE A 196 7.28 -10.92 -3.10
N PHE A 197 6.53 -11.70 -3.86
CA PHE A 197 5.47 -11.21 -4.73
C PHE A 197 4.11 -11.49 -4.13
N ARG A 198 3.41 -10.45 -3.65
CA ARG A 198 2.00 -10.53 -3.25
C ARG A 198 1.14 -10.43 -4.50
N ILE A 199 0.67 -11.57 -4.98
CA ILE A 199 -0.10 -11.70 -6.22
C ILE A 199 -1.59 -11.65 -5.89
N PHE A 200 -2.35 -10.83 -6.60
CA PHE A 200 -3.80 -10.76 -6.42
C PHE A 200 -4.54 -10.50 -7.72
N ASP A 201 -5.81 -10.87 -7.73
CA ASP A 201 -6.81 -10.38 -8.66
C ASP A 201 -7.98 -9.77 -7.88
N ALA A 202 -8.50 -8.61 -8.32
CA ALA A 202 -9.56 -7.90 -7.59
C ALA A 202 -10.90 -8.65 -7.59
N LEU A 203 -11.10 -9.57 -8.53
CA LEU A 203 -12.29 -10.40 -8.66
C LEU A 203 -12.04 -11.86 -8.24
N ASN A 204 -10.88 -12.14 -7.62
CA ASN A 204 -10.48 -13.48 -7.20
C ASN A 204 -10.43 -14.53 -8.35
N ASN A 205 -10.06 -14.08 -9.54
CA ASN A 205 -9.91 -15.01 -10.68
C ASN A 205 -8.50 -15.62 -10.66
N VAL A 206 -8.40 -16.89 -10.24
CA VAL A 206 -7.12 -17.61 -10.12
C VAL A 206 -6.43 -17.78 -11.48
N ASP A 207 -7.16 -17.97 -12.57
CA ASP A 207 -6.59 -18.09 -13.91
C ASP A 207 -5.87 -16.80 -14.35
N GLN A 208 -6.30 -15.65 -13.86
CA GLN A 208 -5.58 -14.37 -14.06
C GLN A 208 -4.34 -14.25 -13.17
N MET A 209 -4.27 -14.97 -12.07
CA MET A 209 -3.12 -14.98 -11.16
C MET A 209 -2.07 -16.03 -11.56
N ARG A 210 -2.51 -17.16 -12.12
CA ARG A 210 -1.67 -18.33 -12.45
C ARG A 210 -0.39 -17.98 -13.21
N PRO A 211 -0.41 -17.18 -14.31
CA PRO A 211 0.82 -16.83 -15.03
C PRO A 211 1.86 -16.07 -14.19
N ALA A 212 1.39 -15.30 -13.21
CA ALA A 212 2.30 -14.60 -12.30
C ALA A 212 2.84 -15.55 -11.21
N ILE A 213 2.02 -16.47 -10.70
CA ILE A 213 2.43 -17.51 -9.74
C ILE A 213 3.51 -18.38 -10.38
N ASP A 214 3.26 -18.89 -11.60
CA ASP A 214 4.21 -19.70 -12.34
C ASP A 214 5.53 -18.96 -12.55
N ALA A 215 5.47 -17.69 -12.99
CA ALA A 215 6.65 -16.88 -13.21
C ALA A 215 7.49 -16.69 -11.93
N VAL A 216 6.86 -16.48 -10.78
CA VAL A 216 7.55 -16.36 -9.49
C VAL A 216 8.20 -17.69 -9.10
N ARG A 217 7.49 -18.80 -9.24
CA ARG A 217 8.03 -20.13 -8.95
C ARG A 217 9.22 -20.49 -9.86
N GLU A 218 9.17 -20.10 -11.12
CA GLU A 218 10.25 -20.32 -12.07
C GLU A 218 11.56 -19.61 -11.71
N THR A 219 11.51 -18.51 -10.92
CA THR A 219 12.72 -17.85 -10.42
C THR A 219 13.51 -18.74 -9.45
N GLY A 220 12.85 -19.67 -8.75
CA GLY A 220 13.45 -20.57 -7.76
C GLY A 220 13.95 -19.88 -6.49
N THR A 221 13.88 -18.56 -6.39
CA THR A 221 14.41 -17.78 -5.26
C THR A 221 13.39 -16.86 -4.62
N ALA A 222 12.37 -16.43 -5.38
CA ALA A 222 11.32 -15.54 -4.89
C ALA A 222 10.11 -16.32 -4.35
N LEU A 223 9.41 -15.71 -3.40
CA LEU A 223 8.27 -16.30 -2.73
C LEU A 223 6.96 -15.77 -3.33
N ALA A 224 6.07 -16.70 -3.72
CA ALA A 224 4.72 -16.41 -4.19
C ALA A 224 3.75 -16.36 -3.00
N GLU A 225 3.39 -15.16 -2.57
CA GLU A 225 2.31 -14.90 -1.64
C GLU A 225 1.05 -14.56 -2.44
N VAL A 226 0.01 -15.40 -2.37
CA VAL A 226 -1.19 -15.26 -3.20
C VAL A 226 -2.38 -14.86 -2.34
N ALA A 227 -3.04 -13.78 -2.76
CA ALA A 227 -4.06 -13.12 -1.95
C ALA A 227 -5.49 -13.47 -2.36
N LEU A 228 -6.28 -13.83 -1.36
CA LEU A 228 -7.74 -13.82 -1.38
C LEU A 228 -8.19 -12.36 -1.20
N SER A 229 -8.79 -11.74 -2.20
CA SER A 229 -9.40 -10.41 -2.06
C SER A 229 -10.69 -10.54 -1.23
N TYR A 230 -10.62 -10.08 0.04
CA TYR A 230 -11.73 -10.21 0.97
C TYR A 230 -12.83 -9.18 0.68
N THR A 231 -14.07 -9.63 0.67
CA THR A 231 -15.28 -8.81 0.53
C THR A 231 -16.45 -9.48 1.24
N GLY A 232 -17.58 -8.77 1.38
CA GLY A 232 -18.71 -9.26 2.16
C GLY A 232 -18.46 -9.21 3.66
N ASP A 233 -19.20 -9.99 4.42
CA ASP A 233 -19.05 -10.11 5.88
C ASP A 233 -19.31 -11.55 6.33
N LEU A 234 -18.27 -12.31 6.55
CA LEU A 234 -18.38 -13.70 7.05
C LEU A 234 -18.98 -13.81 8.45
N SER A 235 -19.13 -12.72 9.18
CA SER A 235 -19.81 -12.69 10.48
C SER A 235 -21.32 -12.48 10.37
N ASP A 236 -21.81 -12.03 9.20
CA ASP A 236 -23.24 -11.90 8.94
C ASP A 236 -23.85 -13.27 8.56
N PRO A 237 -24.81 -13.80 9.34
CA PRO A 237 -25.47 -15.06 9.01
C PRO A 237 -26.30 -15.01 7.70
N ASN A 238 -26.58 -13.80 7.18
CA ASN A 238 -27.30 -13.60 5.92
C ASN A 238 -26.36 -13.46 4.71
N GLU A 239 -25.04 -13.56 4.88
CA GLU A 239 -24.11 -13.55 3.74
C GLU A 239 -24.22 -14.84 2.94
N THR A 240 -24.66 -14.72 1.69
CA THR A 240 -24.94 -15.87 0.82
C THR A 240 -23.98 -16.00 -0.35
N LEU A 241 -23.24 -14.94 -0.67
CA LEU A 241 -22.35 -14.93 -1.83
C LEU A 241 -20.89 -15.20 -1.41
N TYR A 242 -20.39 -14.43 -0.45
CA TYR A 242 -18.99 -14.54 0.02
C TYR A 242 -18.92 -15.37 1.29
N THR A 243 -19.35 -16.63 1.17
CA THR A 243 -19.42 -17.59 2.28
C THR A 243 -18.04 -18.14 2.64
N LEU A 244 -17.95 -18.87 3.75
CA LEU A 244 -16.73 -19.57 4.11
C LEU A 244 -16.32 -20.59 3.04
N ASP A 245 -17.30 -21.32 2.48
CA ASP A 245 -17.04 -22.31 1.43
C ASP A 245 -16.51 -21.67 0.15
N TYR A 246 -16.99 -20.45 -0.18
CA TYR A 246 -16.43 -19.67 -1.29
C TYR A 246 -14.93 -19.42 -1.07
N TYR A 247 -14.52 -18.96 0.13
CA TYR A 247 -13.12 -18.68 0.40
C TYR A 247 -12.25 -19.93 0.51
N LEU A 248 -12.78 -21.02 1.04
CA LEU A 248 -12.04 -22.29 1.10
C LEU A 248 -11.79 -22.86 -0.29
N LYS A 249 -12.81 -22.84 -1.17
CA LYS A 249 -12.65 -23.27 -2.56
C LYS A 249 -11.63 -22.41 -3.31
N LEU A 250 -11.69 -21.09 -3.12
CA LEU A 250 -10.72 -20.16 -3.71
C LEU A 250 -9.30 -20.43 -3.18
N ALA A 251 -9.16 -20.70 -1.89
CA ALA A 251 -7.86 -21.04 -1.29
C ALA A 251 -7.31 -22.35 -1.86
N GLU A 252 -8.16 -23.37 -2.05
CA GLU A 252 -7.77 -24.64 -2.70
C GLU A 252 -7.22 -24.39 -4.12
N GLU A 253 -7.93 -23.61 -4.94
CA GLU A 253 -7.48 -23.25 -6.29
C GLU A 253 -6.12 -22.48 -6.28
N ILE A 254 -5.89 -21.65 -5.26
CA ILE A 254 -4.64 -20.91 -5.07
C ILE A 254 -3.50 -21.85 -4.63
N VAL A 255 -3.77 -22.77 -3.71
CA VAL A 255 -2.79 -23.79 -3.26
C VAL A 255 -2.40 -24.69 -4.42
N ASP A 256 -3.38 -25.16 -5.21
CA ASP A 256 -3.16 -25.96 -6.42
C ASP A 256 -2.37 -25.21 -7.51
N ALA A 257 -2.50 -23.87 -7.53
CA ALA A 257 -1.69 -23.04 -8.41
C ALA A 257 -0.22 -22.90 -7.94
N GLY A 258 0.11 -23.36 -6.73
CA GLY A 258 1.47 -23.39 -6.20
C GLY A 258 1.86 -22.17 -5.36
N ALA A 259 0.94 -21.55 -4.64
CA ALA A 259 1.26 -20.51 -3.65
C ALA A 259 2.19 -21.05 -2.56
N HIS A 260 3.11 -20.20 -2.08
CA HIS A 260 3.92 -20.48 -0.89
C HIS A 260 3.26 -19.95 0.40
N VAL A 261 2.50 -18.86 0.28
CA VAL A 261 1.79 -18.19 1.39
C VAL A 261 0.39 -17.83 0.92
N LEU A 262 -0.62 -18.09 1.76
CA LEU A 262 -1.97 -17.59 1.57
C LEU A 262 -2.09 -16.21 2.24
N ALA A 263 -2.50 -15.19 1.49
CA ALA A 263 -2.79 -13.88 2.06
C ALA A 263 -4.29 -13.59 2.05
N ILE A 264 -4.80 -12.98 3.11
CA ILE A 264 -6.13 -12.37 3.14
C ILE A 264 -5.93 -10.89 2.88
N LYS A 265 -6.47 -10.39 1.77
CA LYS A 265 -6.32 -8.98 1.36
C LYS A 265 -7.63 -8.24 1.52
N ASP A 266 -7.75 -7.50 2.61
CA ASP A 266 -8.88 -6.62 2.90
C ASP A 266 -8.52 -5.16 2.62
N MET A 267 -8.91 -4.65 1.46
CA MET A 267 -8.57 -3.30 1.00
C MET A 267 -9.44 -2.19 1.60
N ALA A 268 -10.44 -2.51 2.40
CA ALA A 268 -11.43 -1.53 2.87
C ALA A 268 -11.72 -1.62 4.38
N GLY A 269 -11.10 -2.53 5.11
CA GLY A 269 -11.37 -2.75 6.52
C GLY A 269 -12.71 -3.44 6.77
N LEU A 270 -13.11 -4.34 5.87
CA LEU A 270 -14.38 -5.09 5.99
C LEU A 270 -14.25 -6.31 6.90
N LEU A 271 -13.03 -6.84 7.02
CA LEU A 271 -12.75 -8.02 7.83
C LEU A 271 -12.89 -7.67 9.32
N ARG A 272 -13.95 -8.14 9.92
CA ARG A 272 -14.21 -7.97 11.36
C ARG A 272 -13.55 -9.08 12.17
N ALA A 273 -13.28 -8.82 13.45
CA ALA A 273 -12.63 -9.80 14.33
C ALA A 273 -13.30 -11.19 14.33
N PRO A 274 -14.63 -11.35 14.43
CA PRO A 274 -15.27 -12.67 14.33
C PRO A 274 -15.08 -13.33 12.97
N ALA A 275 -15.13 -12.55 11.88
CA ALA A 275 -14.90 -13.05 10.53
C ALA A 275 -13.45 -13.49 10.34
N ALA A 276 -12.48 -12.73 10.87
CA ALA A 276 -11.06 -13.10 10.88
C ALA A 276 -10.81 -14.41 11.59
N THR A 277 -11.35 -14.57 12.80
CA THR A 277 -11.27 -15.84 13.55
C THR A 277 -11.81 -16.99 12.71
N LYS A 278 -13.01 -16.85 12.13
CA LYS A 278 -13.65 -17.88 11.33
C LYS A 278 -12.83 -18.27 10.10
N LEU A 279 -12.38 -17.27 9.33
CA LEU A 279 -11.64 -17.50 8.09
C LEU A 279 -10.23 -18.06 8.35
N VAL A 280 -9.47 -17.44 9.26
CA VAL A 280 -8.09 -17.87 9.56
C VAL A 280 -8.09 -19.28 10.14
N THR A 281 -8.98 -19.60 11.12
CA THR A 281 -9.11 -20.97 11.65
C THR A 281 -9.38 -21.98 10.54
N ALA A 282 -10.28 -21.66 9.62
CA ALA A 282 -10.61 -22.56 8.53
C ALA A 282 -9.44 -22.75 7.55
N LEU A 283 -8.76 -21.68 7.17
CA LEU A 283 -7.57 -21.76 6.30
C LEU A 283 -6.45 -22.58 6.96
N ARG A 284 -6.18 -22.35 8.25
CA ARG A 284 -5.16 -23.08 9.01
C ARG A 284 -5.45 -24.57 9.18
N SER A 285 -6.73 -24.93 9.24
CA SER A 285 -7.17 -26.31 9.40
C SER A 285 -7.18 -27.11 8.09
N ASN A 286 -7.35 -26.44 6.96
CA ASN A 286 -7.48 -27.11 5.67
C ASN A 286 -6.20 -27.09 4.82
N PHE A 287 -5.28 -26.11 5.05
CA PHE A 287 -4.10 -25.94 4.22
C PHE A 287 -2.83 -25.85 5.06
N ASP A 288 -1.76 -26.48 4.58
CA ASP A 288 -0.44 -26.46 5.23
C ASP A 288 0.43 -25.32 4.72
N LEU A 289 -0.13 -24.14 4.56
CA LEU A 289 0.56 -22.90 4.19
C LEU A 289 0.42 -21.85 5.29
N PRO A 290 1.39 -20.95 5.43
CA PRO A 290 1.23 -19.82 6.34
C PRO A 290 0.14 -18.87 5.84
N VAL A 291 -0.54 -18.21 6.79
CA VAL A 291 -1.61 -17.25 6.54
C VAL A 291 -1.15 -15.84 6.90
N HIS A 292 -1.12 -14.95 5.92
CA HIS A 292 -0.77 -13.54 6.09
C HIS A 292 -2.02 -12.67 5.99
N VAL A 293 -2.26 -11.78 6.96
CA VAL A 293 -3.46 -10.92 6.97
C VAL A 293 -3.07 -9.48 6.70
N HIS A 294 -3.60 -8.94 5.59
CA HIS A 294 -3.51 -7.54 5.21
C HIS A 294 -4.88 -6.88 5.33
N THR A 295 -4.98 -5.76 6.05
CA THR A 295 -6.20 -4.97 6.11
C THR A 295 -5.93 -3.48 6.19
N HIS A 296 -6.83 -2.66 5.64
CA HIS A 296 -6.82 -1.22 5.79
C HIS A 296 -7.66 -0.81 7.02
N ASP A 297 -7.15 0.11 7.82
CA ASP A 297 -7.79 0.54 9.09
C ASP A 297 -8.83 1.66 8.89
N THR A 298 -9.58 1.60 7.80
CA THR A 298 -10.59 2.61 7.48
C THR A 298 -11.64 2.78 8.59
N PRO A 299 -12.18 1.70 9.19
CA PRO A 299 -13.11 1.81 10.32
C PRO A 299 -12.40 2.08 11.65
N GLY A 300 -11.08 1.91 11.74
CA GLY A 300 -10.31 2.14 12.95
C GLY A 300 -10.37 1.01 13.98
N GLY A 301 -10.76 -0.19 13.56
CA GLY A 301 -10.90 -1.38 14.42
C GLY A 301 -9.95 -2.52 14.04
N GLN A 302 -9.06 -2.32 13.08
CA GLN A 302 -8.34 -3.43 12.46
C GLN A 302 -7.21 -4.02 13.32
N LEU A 303 -6.72 -3.27 14.32
CA LEU A 303 -5.84 -3.87 15.32
C LEU A 303 -6.53 -5.00 16.09
N ALA A 304 -7.82 -4.83 16.43
CA ALA A 304 -8.61 -5.90 17.06
C ALA A 304 -8.83 -7.09 16.12
N THR A 305 -8.98 -6.84 14.84
CA THR A 305 -9.06 -7.88 13.80
C THR A 305 -7.75 -8.66 13.71
N TYR A 306 -6.60 -8.00 13.75
CA TYR A 306 -5.30 -8.68 13.80
C TYR A 306 -5.14 -9.53 15.04
N PHE A 307 -5.53 -9.01 16.21
CA PHE A 307 -5.47 -9.78 17.43
C PHE A 307 -6.31 -11.06 17.36
N ALA A 308 -7.53 -10.97 16.81
CA ALA A 308 -8.38 -12.13 16.59
C ALA A 308 -7.79 -13.10 15.55
N ALA A 309 -7.13 -12.59 14.52
CA ALA A 309 -6.46 -13.39 13.50
C ALA A 309 -5.26 -14.16 14.09
N TRP A 310 -4.44 -13.51 14.95
CA TRP A 310 -3.31 -14.20 15.64
C TRP A 310 -3.79 -15.34 16.51
N GLN A 311 -4.82 -15.11 17.32
CA GLN A 311 -5.42 -16.15 18.15
C GLN A 311 -5.98 -17.31 17.33
N ALA A 312 -6.39 -17.03 16.09
CA ALA A 312 -6.87 -18.04 15.14
C ALA A 312 -5.73 -18.75 14.38
N GLY A 313 -4.48 -18.29 14.55
CA GLY A 313 -3.29 -18.88 13.95
C GLY A 313 -2.76 -18.15 12.71
N ALA A 314 -3.06 -16.85 12.50
CA ALA A 314 -2.38 -16.08 11.46
C ALA A 314 -0.88 -15.96 11.75
N ASP A 315 -0.06 -16.18 10.74
CA ASP A 315 1.40 -16.23 10.84
C ASP A 315 2.06 -14.86 10.61
N ALA A 316 1.38 -13.97 9.87
CA ALA A 316 1.90 -12.64 9.59
C ALA A 316 0.79 -11.59 9.41
N VAL A 317 1.15 -10.31 9.64
CA VAL A 317 0.28 -9.14 9.43
C VAL A 317 1.05 -7.98 8.84
N ASP A 318 0.30 -7.02 8.25
CA ASP A 318 0.86 -5.78 7.71
C ASP A 318 0.66 -4.60 8.68
N GLY A 319 1.66 -3.75 8.78
CA GLY A 319 1.58 -2.49 9.52
C GLY A 319 2.25 -1.34 8.77
N ALA A 320 1.97 -0.13 9.21
CA ALA A 320 2.62 1.07 8.70
C ALA A 320 3.14 1.92 9.86
N SER A 321 4.21 2.70 9.65
CA SER A 321 4.65 3.69 10.64
C SER A 321 3.46 4.52 11.13
N ALA A 322 3.36 4.77 12.44
CA ALA A 322 2.20 5.44 13.04
C ALA A 322 1.87 6.77 12.34
N ALA A 323 2.89 7.48 11.87
CA ALA A 323 2.71 8.70 11.10
C ALA A 323 1.95 8.52 9.77
N LEU A 324 1.98 7.32 9.17
CA LEU A 324 1.32 6.96 7.92
C LEU A 324 0.32 5.82 8.09
N ALA A 325 -0.11 5.53 9.32
CA ALA A 325 -1.08 4.49 9.65
C ALA A 325 -2.51 5.03 9.78
N GLY A 326 -3.47 4.10 9.83
CA GLY A 326 -4.88 4.38 10.05
C GLY A 326 -5.59 4.98 8.83
N THR A 327 -6.85 5.30 8.98
CA THR A 327 -7.73 5.78 7.90
C THR A 327 -7.71 4.84 6.68
N THR A 328 -7.26 5.26 5.52
CA THR A 328 -7.14 4.42 4.32
C THR A 328 -5.83 3.62 4.24
N SER A 329 -5.01 3.65 5.28
CA SER A 329 -3.77 2.88 5.41
C SER A 329 -3.94 1.72 6.41
N GLN A 330 -2.87 1.00 6.71
CA GLN A 330 -2.85 -0.13 7.62
C GLN A 330 -2.82 0.32 9.09
N PRO A 331 -3.05 -0.59 10.06
CA PRO A 331 -2.80 -0.33 11.48
C PRO A 331 -1.37 0.10 11.75
N ALA A 332 -1.17 0.87 12.83
CA ALA A 332 0.15 1.35 13.21
C ALA A 332 1.09 0.21 13.61
N LEU A 333 2.30 0.19 13.03
CA LEU A 333 3.35 -0.80 13.30
C LEU A 333 3.70 -0.83 14.80
N SER A 334 3.89 0.35 15.43
CA SER A 334 4.16 0.44 16.87
C SER A 334 3.01 -0.10 17.73
N ALA A 335 1.75 0.09 17.31
CA ALA A 335 0.60 -0.48 18.02
C ALA A 335 0.53 -2.01 17.88
N ILE A 336 0.90 -2.57 16.72
CA ILE A 336 1.00 -4.02 16.50
C ILE A 336 2.07 -4.60 17.41
N VAL A 337 3.28 -4.04 17.41
CA VAL A 337 4.39 -4.50 18.24
C VAL A 337 4.05 -4.43 19.74
N ALA A 338 3.46 -3.29 20.16
CA ALA A 338 3.05 -3.13 21.57
C ALA A 338 1.96 -4.12 22.00
N ALA A 339 0.98 -4.41 21.12
CA ALA A 339 -0.11 -5.32 21.41
C ALA A 339 0.35 -6.80 21.47
N ALA A 340 1.38 -7.16 20.71
CA ALA A 340 1.94 -8.50 20.70
C ALA A 340 2.99 -8.72 21.81
N ALA A 341 3.56 -7.65 22.38
CA ALA A 341 4.63 -7.71 23.35
C ALA A 341 4.28 -8.59 24.56
N HIS A 342 5.26 -9.37 25.03
CA HIS A 342 5.14 -10.26 26.19
C HIS A 342 4.08 -11.37 26.06
N SER A 343 3.58 -11.64 24.84
CA SER A 343 2.67 -12.74 24.53
C SER A 343 3.38 -13.82 23.72
N GLU A 344 2.70 -14.93 23.46
CA GLU A 344 3.20 -15.97 22.53
C GLU A 344 3.29 -15.48 21.08
N PHE A 345 2.66 -14.34 20.77
CA PHE A 345 2.65 -13.68 19.46
C PHE A 345 3.71 -12.59 19.33
N ASP A 346 4.59 -12.43 20.32
CA ASP A 346 5.63 -11.40 20.32
C ASP A 346 6.39 -11.39 18.98
N THR A 347 6.38 -10.24 18.34
CA THR A 347 6.94 -10.07 16.99
C THR A 347 8.46 -10.12 16.93
N GLY A 348 9.13 -10.03 18.10
CA GLY A 348 10.58 -9.88 18.21
C GLY A 348 11.09 -8.48 17.87
N LEU A 349 10.26 -7.60 17.32
CA LEU A 349 10.62 -6.21 17.02
C LEU A 349 10.79 -5.39 18.30
N ASN A 350 11.84 -4.59 18.36
CA ASN A 350 12.03 -3.65 19.45
C ASN A 350 11.10 -2.43 19.28
N LEU A 351 10.14 -2.27 20.20
CA LEU A 351 9.16 -1.18 20.16
C LEU A 351 9.82 0.21 20.13
N GLN A 352 10.89 0.41 20.92
CA GLN A 352 11.58 1.69 20.95
C GLN A 352 12.21 2.03 19.59
N ASN A 353 12.84 1.05 18.94
CA ASN A 353 13.42 1.23 17.60
C ASN A 353 12.36 1.60 16.57
N VAL A 354 11.18 0.97 16.64
CA VAL A 354 10.05 1.30 15.76
C VAL A 354 9.58 2.73 16.00
N CYS A 355 9.42 3.14 17.27
CA CYS A 355 9.00 4.48 17.65
C CYS A 355 10.06 5.55 17.28
N ASP A 356 11.33 5.23 17.34
CA ASP A 356 12.43 6.17 17.01
C ASP A 356 12.43 6.54 15.51
N LEU A 357 11.83 5.74 14.64
CA LEU A 357 11.67 6.00 13.21
C LEU A 357 10.44 6.88 12.89
N GLU A 358 9.44 6.93 13.77
CA GLU A 358 8.18 7.64 13.53
C GLU A 358 8.36 9.16 13.30
N PRO A 359 9.22 9.87 14.04
CA PRO A 359 9.43 11.31 13.82
C PRO A 359 9.94 11.67 12.42
N TYR A 360 10.69 10.77 11.77
CA TYR A 360 11.09 10.95 10.37
C TYR A 360 9.87 10.93 9.45
N TRP A 361 9.03 9.92 9.59
CA TRP A 361 7.83 9.74 8.77
C TRP A 361 6.81 10.84 9.02
N GLU A 362 6.68 11.32 10.27
CA GLU A 362 5.85 12.46 10.60
C GLU A 362 6.32 13.74 9.90
N ALA A 363 7.62 14.00 9.93
CA ALA A 363 8.22 15.13 9.24
C ALA A 363 8.06 15.01 7.72
N LEU A 364 8.26 13.79 7.17
CA LEU A 364 8.07 13.51 5.75
C LEU A 364 6.61 13.71 5.31
N ARG A 365 5.65 13.23 6.09
CA ARG A 365 4.21 13.45 5.82
C ARG A 365 3.88 14.93 5.70
N LYS A 366 4.44 15.79 6.56
CA LYS A 366 4.25 17.25 6.49
C LYS A 366 4.77 17.83 5.17
N VAL A 367 5.88 17.32 4.62
CA VAL A 367 6.40 17.73 3.31
C VAL A 367 5.41 17.40 2.18
N TYR A 368 4.73 16.26 2.28
CA TYR A 368 3.78 15.79 1.28
C TYR A 368 2.31 16.12 1.59
N ALA A 369 2.03 16.92 2.61
CA ALA A 369 0.68 17.31 3.02
C ALA A 369 -0.22 17.83 1.87
N PRO A 370 0.30 18.55 0.83
CA PRO A 370 -0.54 18.95 -0.31
C PRO A 370 -1.13 17.80 -1.13
N PHE A 371 -0.60 16.60 -0.99
CA PHE A 371 -1.08 15.39 -1.68
C PHE A 371 -1.93 14.50 -0.78
N GLU A 372 -2.11 14.89 0.47
CA GLU A 372 -2.87 14.11 1.45
C GLU A 372 -4.35 14.02 1.02
N SER A 373 -4.92 12.83 1.18
CA SER A 373 -6.34 12.63 0.95
C SER A 373 -7.15 13.36 2.03
N ASP A 374 -8.28 13.99 1.64
CA ASP A 374 -9.16 14.72 2.56
C ASP A 374 -9.85 13.84 3.63
N CYS A 375 -9.62 12.54 3.62
CA CYS A 375 -10.14 11.62 4.63
C CYS A 375 -9.39 11.75 5.96
N ARG A 376 -9.63 12.86 6.67
CA ARG A 376 -9.03 13.11 7.99
C ARG A 376 -9.71 12.38 9.15
N HIS A 377 -10.82 11.70 8.89
CA HIS A 377 -11.61 11.02 9.92
C HIS A 377 -11.92 9.59 9.51
N ARG A 378 -11.88 8.68 10.50
CA ARG A 378 -12.38 7.31 10.39
C ARG A 378 -13.85 7.34 10.01
N ARG A 379 -14.26 6.60 8.98
CA ARG A 379 -15.65 6.59 8.51
C ARG A 379 -16.26 5.22 8.70
N ASP A 380 -17.18 5.10 9.64
CA ASP A 380 -18.01 3.90 9.84
C ASP A 380 -18.91 3.55 8.65
N ALA A 381 -19.04 4.47 7.69
CA ALA A 381 -19.83 4.23 6.47
C ALA A 381 -19.30 3.05 5.63
N CYS A 382 -18.01 2.74 5.69
CA CYS A 382 -17.43 1.58 4.99
C CYS A 382 -17.91 0.25 5.55
N THR A 383 -18.31 0.20 6.83
CA THR A 383 -18.83 -1.01 7.46
C THR A 383 -20.30 -1.28 7.16
N ARG A 384 -21.03 -0.30 6.62
CA ARG A 384 -22.47 -0.41 6.32
C ARG A 384 -22.79 -0.69 4.85
N THR A 385 -21.87 -0.39 3.94
CA THR A 385 -22.09 -0.60 2.52
C THR A 385 -21.23 -1.75 2.02
N ARG A 386 -21.87 -2.73 1.40
CA ARG A 386 -21.19 -3.66 0.50
C ARG A 386 -20.44 -2.82 -0.53
N PHE A 387 -19.17 -2.81 -0.38
CA PHE A 387 -18.09 -2.19 -1.04
C PHE A 387 -18.27 -1.63 -2.43
N ARG A 388 -17.78 -0.48 -2.70
CA ARG A 388 -17.05 -0.12 -3.92
C ARG A 388 -15.56 -0.36 -3.67
N ALA A 389 -14.92 -1.17 -4.51
CA ALA A 389 -13.49 -1.39 -4.49
C ALA A 389 -12.79 -0.06 -4.24
N ALA A 390 -11.85 -0.03 -3.33
CA ALA A 390 -10.99 1.10 -3.17
C ALA A 390 -10.39 1.39 -4.54
N SER A 391 -11.16 2.13 -5.35
CA SER A 391 -10.60 2.72 -6.52
C SER A 391 -9.41 3.48 -5.99
N SER A 392 -8.24 3.11 -6.47
CA SER A 392 -6.97 3.75 -6.24
C SER A 392 -7.17 5.23 -5.88
N PRO A 393 -6.42 5.82 -4.92
CA PRO A 393 -6.45 7.24 -4.58
C PRO A 393 -6.26 8.19 -5.77
N ILE A 394 -6.07 7.64 -6.97
CA ILE A 394 -6.14 8.34 -8.26
C ILE A 394 -7.52 9.01 -8.48
N SER A 395 -8.59 8.61 -7.78
CA SER A 395 -9.97 9.12 -7.94
C SER A 395 -10.47 10.03 -6.81
N GLY A 396 -9.64 10.36 -5.80
CA GLY A 396 -9.95 11.40 -4.80
C GLY A 396 -10.05 12.79 -5.42
N PRO A 397 -10.58 13.80 -4.70
CA PRO A 397 -10.58 15.19 -5.17
C PRO A 397 -9.14 15.58 -5.50
N ARG A 398 -8.91 15.85 -6.78
CA ARG A 398 -7.58 16.09 -7.32
C ARG A 398 -7.06 17.41 -6.75
N PRO A 399 -5.90 17.47 -6.08
CA PRO A 399 -5.26 18.74 -5.79
C PRO A 399 -5.14 19.54 -7.08
N LEU A 400 -5.29 20.86 -7.01
CA LEU A 400 -5.24 21.75 -8.20
C LEU A 400 -4.04 21.48 -9.11
N LEU A 401 -2.90 21.07 -8.54
CA LEU A 401 -1.70 20.66 -9.28
C LEU A 401 -1.94 19.45 -10.20
N TRP A 402 -2.85 18.56 -9.85
CA TRP A 402 -3.14 17.36 -10.64
C TRP A 402 -3.87 17.70 -11.95
N VAL A 403 -4.77 18.69 -11.88
CA VAL A 403 -5.50 19.19 -13.07
C VAL A 403 -4.56 19.83 -14.09
N LEU A 404 -3.42 20.36 -13.63
CA LEU A 404 -2.43 21.02 -14.47
C LEU A 404 -1.48 20.03 -15.19
N ALA A 405 -1.37 18.79 -14.69
CA ALA A 405 -0.45 17.79 -15.23
C ALA A 405 -1.07 16.82 -16.24
N THR A 406 -2.41 16.66 -16.27
CA THR A 406 -3.06 15.68 -17.16
C THR A 406 -3.78 16.35 -18.31
N GLY A 407 -3.20 16.25 -19.51
CA GLY A 407 -3.83 16.62 -20.79
C GLY A 407 -4.79 15.57 -21.32
N SER A 408 -5.66 15.00 -20.49
CA SER A 408 -6.60 13.97 -20.90
C SER A 408 -7.87 14.61 -21.48
N LYS A 409 -8.28 14.13 -22.66
CA LYS A 409 -9.54 14.45 -23.32
C LYS A 409 -10.71 14.15 -22.37
N ARG A 410 -11.61 15.11 -22.20
CA ARG A 410 -12.85 14.97 -21.44
C ARG A 410 -13.70 13.84 -22.03
N SER A 411 -13.94 12.78 -21.30
CA SER A 411 -15.21 12.08 -21.37
C SER A 411 -16.25 12.92 -20.61
N LYS A 412 -17.43 13.11 -21.22
CA LYS A 412 -18.53 13.88 -20.62
C LYS A 412 -18.87 13.32 -19.26
N PRO A 413 -19.12 14.16 -18.23
CA PRO A 413 -19.59 13.66 -16.96
C PRO A 413 -21.01 13.13 -17.13
N SER A 414 -21.22 11.86 -16.79
CA SER A 414 -22.55 11.34 -16.52
C SER A 414 -23.07 12.04 -15.26
N THR A 415 -24.22 12.64 -15.36
CA THR A 415 -24.94 13.35 -14.30
C THR A 415 -25.11 12.46 -13.08
N PRO A 416 -24.70 12.87 -11.87
CA PRO A 416 -25.03 12.10 -10.66
C PRO A 416 -26.52 12.29 -10.38
N THR A 417 -27.25 11.20 -10.35
CA THR A 417 -28.60 11.15 -9.83
C THR A 417 -28.52 11.48 -8.34
N GLN A 418 -29.00 12.65 -7.97
CA GLN A 418 -29.22 13.02 -6.57
C GLN A 418 -30.34 12.12 -6.03
N THR A 419 -29.97 11.15 -5.21
CA THR A 419 -30.95 10.47 -4.36
C THR A 419 -31.10 11.34 -3.10
N ALA A 420 -32.19 12.08 -3.06
CA ALA A 420 -32.59 12.82 -1.88
C ALA A 420 -32.86 11.86 -0.72
N CYS A 421 -32.15 12.01 0.37
CA CYS A 421 -32.57 11.48 1.67
C CYS A 421 -33.73 12.31 2.19
N SER A 422 -34.97 11.86 1.93
CA SER A 422 -36.13 12.32 2.70
C SER A 422 -36.15 11.56 4.02
N GLY A 423 -35.83 12.27 5.10
CA GLY A 423 -36.11 11.80 6.45
C GLY A 423 -37.60 11.87 6.72
N THR A 424 -38.12 10.83 7.32
CA THR A 424 -39.35 10.91 8.15
C THR A 424 -39.22 9.92 9.29
N LEU A 425 -39.24 10.50 10.51
CA LEU A 425 -39.56 9.96 11.85
C LEU A 425 -38.90 8.65 12.27
#